data_5b211077b94aec0b464c5fbfddc01910
#
_entry.id   5b211077b94aec0b464c5fbfddc01910
#
_cell.length_a   1.000
_cell.length_b   1.000
_cell.length_c   1.000
_cell.angle_alpha   90.00
_cell.angle_beta   90.00
_cell.angle_gamma   90.00
#
_symmetry.space_group_name_H-M   'P 1'
#
loop_
_entity.id
_entity.type
_entity.pdbx_description
1 polymer ?
#
loop_
_entity_poly.entity_id
_entity_poly.type
_entity_poly.pdbx_seq_one_letter_code
_entity_poly.pdbx_strand_id
1 'polypeptide(L)'
;MKRLSSIWFAGLLYLCAVMVSCGEAAPIKEVRHIDSLNQVAYLYRYKNLDSSYHAALRAYQEVNLYKQGRAEASNNLGFCVFMRMDFEQAEKLFMDVYNITKNELELLIADIGLMKIYQRTALNKEFYDYRNSALRRMKRIAEDHDLFVDKHERMRLNYARSEFHIVSAVYYYYLQQRPESITSINMVVANEELTTDTNQLLYHHYIKGSAALCEGETLEERMLQEFDELYTTWQIASRKGYLYFEGNSVQGLANLMVSPDSYKFFQNRRSHDLMQLGIPVDSLLPMRLGQLALTKFRQYNDLYQIAGAYVSIGRYLNGHGRYAEALDTLKQALECVNNHHRRFYDSHNNEDYLKAFDHRDTISTERVWIDHKLKTVPEWISRIREQLTVSYAGLGMKEKLNYNRNIYLDILEDTRQDKELESRYQELEKESKQLNVVLSVVLIGFVLLFFLFWLFNKRSKAKSNLHLHRLQLMLDICQKITVSIPADAHSEEEIVEAIQKSVCPELELLFGVKDIRIKDGKLTFPCHIGKDEQAMVKVISPYIQWALDNGMTTLSLGDERRRLEKQRYIHEQHIAGNKRQNLIKKACMAIVNGIHPYIDRIINEVHKLTRKESVED
;
A
#
# COMPACT_ATOMS: atom_id res chain seq x y z
N MET A 1 1.85 40.68 -45.32
CA MET A 1 1.56 39.36 -45.93
C MET A 1 2.33 38.18 -45.33
N LYS A 2 3.59 38.31 -44.87
CA LYS A 2 4.37 37.18 -44.28
C LYS A 2 3.89 36.69 -42.92
N ARG A 3 3.15 37.48 -42.12
CA ARG A 3 2.62 37.05 -40.80
C ARG A 3 1.29 36.28 -40.88
N LEU A 4 0.49 36.46 -41.92
CA LEU A 4 -0.74 35.68 -42.11
C LEU A 4 -0.45 34.26 -42.61
N SER A 5 0.59 34.07 -43.44
CA SER A 5 0.96 32.73 -43.93
C SER A 5 1.49 31.81 -42.84
N SER A 6 2.19 32.34 -41.81
CA SER A 6 2.70 31.51 -40.70
C SER A 6 1.59 31.04 -39.74
N ILE A 7 0.51 31.83 -39.58
CA ILE A 7 -0.65 31.44 -38.73
C ILE A 7 -1.46 30.34 -39.43
N TRP A 8 -1.64 30.46 -40.76
CA TRP A 8 -2.30 29.42 -41.54
C TRP A 8 -1.51 28.10 -41.58
N PHE A 9 -0.18 28.17 -41.64
CA PHE A 9 0.69 26.99 -41.63
C PHE A 9 0.72 26.33 -40.25
N ALA A 10 0.73 27.11 -39.16
CA ALA A 10 0.61 26.60 -37.79
C ALA A 10 -0.78 26.00 -37.52
N GLY A 11 -1.84 26.61 -38.03
CA GLY A 11 -3.20 26.07 -37.97
C GLY A 11 -3.37 24.78 -38.77
N LEU A 12 -2.76 24.67 -39.94
CA LEU A 12 -2.77 23.44 -40.75
C LEU A 12 -1.95 22.32 -40.11
N LEU A 13 -0.78 22.64 -39.51
CA LEU A 13 0.02 21.69 -38.73
C LEU A 13 -0.72 21.20 -37.47
N TYR A 14 -1.43 22.07 -36.76
CA TYR A 14 -2.26 21.71 -35.63
C TYR A 14 -3.46 20.84 -36.04
N LEU A 15 -4.11 21.18 -37.20
CA LEU A 15 -5.19 20.35 -37.76
C LEU A 15 -4.66 18.99 -38.24
N CYS A 16 -3.49 18.92 -38.86
CA CYS A 16 -2.83 17.66 -39.22
C CYS A 16 -2.41 16.86 -37.99
N ALA A 17 -1.90 17.50 -36.92
CA ALA A 17 -1.56 16.85 -35.68
C ALA A 17 -2.81 16.30 -34.95
N VAL A 18 -3.94 17.01 -35.00
CA VAL A 18 -5.23 16.55 -34.46
C VAL A 18 -5.82 15.41 -35.30
N MET A 19 -5.66 15.45 -36.63
CA MET A 19 -6.13 14.37 -37.52
C MET A 19 -5.28 13.10 -37.42
N VAL A 20 -3.98 13.21 -37.13
CA VAL A 20 -3.08 12.06 -36.90
C VAL A 20 -3.28 11.46 -35.52
N SER A 21 -3.85 12.22 -34.57
CA SER A 21 -4.17 11.74 -33.20
C SER A 21 -5.52 11.03 -33.11
N CYS A 22 -6.38 11.08 -34.12
CA CYS A 22 -7.58 10.24 -34.19
C CYS A 22 -7.18 8.83 -34.65
N GLY A 23 -6.76 7.96 -33.70
CA GLY A 23 -6.74 6.52 -33.96
C GLY A 23 -8.12 6.09 -34.46
N GLU A 24 -8.17 5.32 -35.56
CA GLU A 24 -9.44 4.80 -36.09
C GLU A 24 -10.20 4.10 -34.97
N ALA A 25 -11.41 4.59 -34.65
CA ALA A 25 -12.27 3.95 -33.70
C ALA A 25 -12.70 2.57 -34.23
N ALA A 26 -12.64 1.55 -33.39
CA ALA A 26 -13.04 0.21 -33.81
C ALA A 26 -14.52 0.18 -34.27
N PRO A 27 -14.83 -0.52 -35.36
CA PRO A 27 -16.20 -0.66 -35.83
C PRO A 27 -17.10 -1.30 -34.75
N ILE A 28 -18.30 -0.77 -34.53
CA ILE A 28 -19.27 -1.29 -33.54
C ILE A 28 -19.51 -2.79 -33.70
N LYS A 29 -19.50 -3.28 -34.95
CA LYS A 29 -19.68 -4.72 -35.23
C LYS A 29 -18.51 -5.54 -34.69
N GLU A 30 -17.27 -5.06 -34.83
CA GLU A 30 -16.07 -5.71 -34.26
C GLU A 30 -16.17 -5.73 -32.73
N VAL A 31 -16.48 -4.59 -32.11
CA VAL A 31 -16.62 -4.47 -30.64
C VAL A 31 -17.62 -5.50 -30.12
N ARG A 32 -18.84 -5.52 -30.65
CA ARG A 32 -19.88 -6.46 -30.20
C ARG A 32 -19.49 -7.93 -30.41
N HIS A 33 -18.81 -8.24 -31.50
CA HIS A 33 -18.37 -9.60 -31.80
C HIS A 33 -17.30 -10.07 -30.81
N ILE A 34 -16.27 -9.24 -30.60
CA ILE A 34 -15.17 -9.57 -29.68
C ILE A 34 -15.65 -9.64 -28.23
N ASP A 35 -16.50 -8.70 -27.78
CA ASP A 35 -17.09 -8.72 -26.44
C ASP A 35 -17.92 -10.00 -26.22
N SER A 36 -18.69 -10.44 -27.23
CA SER A 36 -19.43 -11.69 -27.16
C SER A 36 -18.52 -12.91 -27.00
N LEU A 37 -17.40 -12.98 -27.73
CA LEU A 37 -16.41 -14.05 -27.58
C LEU A 37 -15.72 -14.01 -26.21
N ASN A 38 -15.36 -12.84 -25.73
CA ASN A 38 -14.77 -12.64 -24.40
C ASN A 38 -15.74 -13.06 -23.29
N GLN A 39 -17.01 -12.71 -23.41
CA GLN A 39 -18.05 -13.15 -22.49
C GLN A 39 -18.21 -14.68 -22.45
N VAL A 40 -18.24 -15.33 -23.62
CA VAL A 40 -18.27 -16.79 -23.71
C VAL A 40 -17.04 -17.40 -23.03
N ALA A 41 -15.84 -16.87 -23.31
CA ALA A 41 -14.61 -17.33 -22.67
C ALA A 41 -14.70 -17.25 -21.14
N TYR A 42 -15.21 -16.13 -20.60
CA TYR A 42 -15.40 -15.96 -19.17
C TYR A 42 -16.43 -16.93 -18.57
N LEU A 43 -17.58 -17.10 -19.20
CA LEU A 43 -18.68 -17.93 -18.68
C LEU A 43 -18.35 -19.42 -18.67
N TYR A 44 -17.51 -19.89 -19.61
CA TYR A 44 -17.17 -21.31 -19.75
C TYR A 44 -15.90 -21.73 -19.02
N ARG A 45 -15.13 -20.78 -18.46
CA ARG A 45 -13.79 -21.02 -17.89
C ARG A 45 -13.72 -22.16 -16.84
N TYR A 46 -14.77 -22.37 -16.06
CA TYR A 46 -14.86 -23.45 -15.07
C TYR A 46 -15.87 -24.54 -15.41
N LYS A 47 -16.58 -24.39 -16.55
CA LYS A 47 -17.53 -25.39 -17.08
C LYS A 47 -16.87 -26.31 -18.07
N ASN A 48 -16.27 -25.73 -19.10
CA ASN A 48 -15.60 -26.44 -20.19
C ASN A 48 -14.41 -25.59 -20.64
N LEU A 49 -13.22 -26.01 -20.25
CA LEU A 49 -11.99 -25.27 -20.51
C LEU A 49 -11.69 -25.14 -22.01
N ASP A 50 -11.99 -26.16 -22.82
CA ASP A 50 -11.74 -26.13 -24.26
C ASP A 50 -12.65 -25.11 -24.97
N SER A 51 -13.93 -25.05 -24.60
CA SER A 51 -14.86 -24.04 -25.12
C SER A 51 -14.41 -22.62 -24.73
N SER A 52 -13.97 -22.42 -23.48
CA SER A 52 -13.42 -21.16 -23.02
C SER A 52 -12.17 -20.76 -23.81
N TYR A 53 -11.23 -21.70 -23.97
CA TYR A 53 -10.00 -21.52 -24.73
C TYR A 53 -10.25 -21.13 -26.18
N HIS A 54 -11.12 -21.86 -26.90
CA HIS A 54 -11.43 -21.54 -28.29
C HIS A 54 -12.10 -20.18 -28.46
N ALA A 55 -13.00 -19.80 -27.54
CA ALA A 55 -13.60 -18.47 -27.57
C ALA A 55 -12.57 -17.36 -27.33
N ALA A 56 -11.70 -17.53 -26.32
CA ALA A 56 -10.64 -16.57 -26.02
C ALA A 56 -9.61 -16.47 -27.18
N LEU A 57 -9.21 -17.59 -27.75
CA LEU A 57 -8.28 -17.64 -28.89
C LEU A 57 -8.86 -16.91 -30.11
N ARG A 58 -10.12 -17.17 -30.43
CA ARG A 58 -10.82 -16.49 -31.53
C ARG A 58 -10.90 -14.97 -31.27
N ALA A 59 -11.29 -14.57 -30.06
CA ALA A 59 -11.30 -13.14 -29.71
C ALA A 59 -9.92 -12.51 -29.88
N TYR A 60 -8.85 -13.18 -29.45
CA TYR A 60 -7.47 -12.68 -29.57
C TYR A 60 -6.99 -12.59 -31.03
N GLN A 61 -7.38 -13.54 -31.90
CA GLN A 61 -6.97 -13.60 -33.31
C GLN A 61 -7.81 -12.70 -34.22
N GLU A 62 -9.12 -12.56 -33.97
CA GLU A 62 -10.05 -11.84 -34.83
C GLU A 62 -10.13 -10.34 -34.54
N VAL A 63 -9.56 -9.87 -33.40
CA VAL A 63 -9.53 -8.45 -33.05
C VAL A 63 -8.50 -7.67 -33.88
N ASN A 64 -8.91 -6.53 -34.47
CA ASN A 64 -8.05 -5.68 -35.27
C ASN A 64 -7.80 -4.32 -34.61
N LEU A 65 -8.84 -3.48 -34.47
CA LEU A 65 -8.75 -2.12 -33.97
C LEU A 65 -9.18 -1.96 -32.51
N TYR A 66 -9.93 -2.91 -31.97
CA TYR A 66 -10.47 -2.88 -30.63
C TYR A 66 -9.44 -3.32 -29.57
N LYS A 67 -8.50 -2.40 -29.21
CA LYS A 67 -7.40 -2.68 -28.28
C LYS A 67 -7.86 -3.17 -26.89
N GLN A 68 -8.97 -2.62 -26.35
CA GLN A 68 -9.50 -3.06 -25.05
C GLN A 68 -10.00 -4.50 -25.12
N GLY A 69 -10.77 -4.84 -26.15
CA GLY A 69 -11.22 -6.23 -26.38
C GLY A 69 -10.08 -7.20 -26.61
N ARG A 70 -8.96 -6.75 -27.23
CA ARG A 70 -7.74 -7.54 -27.37
C ARG A 70 -7.06 -7.80 -26.04
N ALA A 71 -6.98 -6.78 -25.17
CA ALA A 71 -6.41 -6.93 -23.82
C ALA A 71 -7.24 -7.91 -22.98
N GLU A 72 -8.58 -7.80 -23.02
CA GLU A 72 -9.49 -8.75 -22.40
C GLU A 72 -9.32 -10.18 -22.94
N ALA A 73 -9.20 -10.32 -24.26
CA ALA A 73 -8.97 -11.61 -24.90
C ALA A 73 -7.63 -12.24 -24.49
N SER A 74 -6.57 -11.43 -24.37
CA SER A 74 -5.27 -11.88 -23.86
C SER A 74 -5.36 -12.36 -22.40
N ASN A 75 -6.06 -11.63 -21.54
CA ASN A 75 -6.32 -12.06 -20.16
C ASN A 75 -7.14 -13.36 -20.07
N ASN A 76 -8.18 -13.50 -20.88
CA ASN A 76 -9.01 -14.71 -20.93
C ASN A 76 -8.22 -15.92 -21.48
N LEU A 77 -7.42 -15.71 -22.52
CA LEU A 77 -6.56 -16.74 -23.09
C LEU A 77 -5.46 -17.15 -22.10
N GLY A 78 -4.83 -16.16 -21.45
CA GLY A 78 -3.85 -16.37 -20.38
C GLY A 78 -4.42 -17.21 -19.24
N PHE A 79 -5.66 -16.94 -18.83
CA PHE A 79 -6.37 -17.77 -17.85
C PHE A 79 -6.54 -19.24 -18.34
N CYS A 80 -6.99 -19.45 -19.57
CA CYS A 80 -7.19 -20.81 -20.09
C CYS A 80 -5.88 -21.59 -20.21
N VAL A 81 -4.81 -20.92 -20.62
CA VAL A 81 -3.47 -21.49 -20.73
C VAL A 81 -2.90 -21.79 -19.34
N PHE A 82 -3.11 -20.90 -18.36
CA PHE A 82 -2.80 -21.15 -16.96
C PHE A 82 -3.52 -22.40 -16.41
N MET A 83 -4.81 -22.54 -16.69
CA MET A 83 -5.58 -23.72 -16.25
C MET A 83 -5.12 -25.02 -16.93
N ARG A 84 -4.51 -24.93 -18.12
CA ARG A 84 -3.82 -26.05 -18.79
C ARG A 84 -2.40 -26.28 -18.27
N MET A 85 -1.96 -25.50 -17.26
CA MET A 85 -0.67 -25.59 -16.60
C MET A 85 0.54 -25.22 -17.49
N ASP A 86 0.33 -24.55 -18.62
CA ASP A 86 1.38 -23.93 -19.41
C ASP A 86 1.69 -22.54 -18.84
N PHE A 87 2.47 -22.53 -17.74
CA PHE A 87 2.74 -21.31 -17.00
C PHE A 87 3.60 -20.31 -17.78
N GLU A 88 4.49 -20.78 -18.65
CA GLU A 88 5.33 -19.89 -19.45
C GLU A 88 4.52 -19.14 -20.50
N GLN A 89 3.64 -19.85 -21.20
CA GLN A 89 2.78 -19.21 -22.18
C GLN A 89 1.72 -18.31 -21.52
N ALA A 90 1.18 -18.71 -20.37
CA ALA A 90 0.25 -17.90 -19.60
C ALA A 90 0.90 -16.57 -19.15
N GLU A 91 2.13 -16.64 -18.64
CA GLU A 91 2.90 -15.47 -18.24
C GLU A 91 3.12 -14.50 -19.41
N LYS A 92 3.52 -15.01 -20.58
CA LYS A 92 3.69 -14.21 -21.80
C LYS A 92 2.39 -13.49 -22.18
N LEU A 93 1.26 -14.16 -22.12
CA LEU A 93 -0.05 -13.58 -22.45
C LEU A 93 -0.47 -12.48 -21.46
N PHE A 94 -0.26 -12.67 -20.15
CA PHE A 94 -0.54 -11.65 -19.16
C PHE A 94 0.43 -10.46 -19.28
N MET A 95 1.70 -10.71 -19.55
CA MET A 95 2.68 -9.64 -19.79
C MET A 95 2.40 -8.86 -21.08
N ASP A 96 1.85 -9.50 -22.12
CA ASP A 96 1.51 -8.82 -23.37
C ASP A 96 0.42 -7.76 -23.19
N VAL A 97 -0.47 -7.92 -22.20
CA VAL A 97 -1.51 -6.92 -21.88
C VAL A 97 -0.90 -5.53 -21.62
N TYR A 98 0.28 -5.45 -21.00
CA TYR A 98 0.97 -4.18 -20.74
C TYR A 98 1.41 -3.46 -22.03
N ASN A 99 1.63 -4.23 -23.09
CA ASN A 99 1.98 -3.69 -24.42
C ASN A 99 0.72 -3.28 -25.22
N ILE A 100 -0.40 -3.96 -24.99
CA ILE A 100 -1.64 -3.75 -25.74
C ILE A 100 -2.38 -2.51 -25.25
N THR A 101 -2.47 -2.29 -23.92
CA THR A 101 -3.36 -1.27 -23.36
C THR A 101 -2.74 -0.49 -22.20
N LYS A 102 -3.34 0.67 -21.89
CA LYS A 102 -3.11 1.43 -20.65
C LYS A 102 -4.35 1.41 -19.74
N ASN A 103 -5.37 0.62 -20.08
CA ASN A 103 -6.55 0.48 -19.25
C ASN A 103 -6.19 -0.20 -17.92
N GLU A 104 -6.39 0.52 -16.81
CA GLU A 104 -6.00 0.06 -15.47
C GLU A 104 -6.74 -1.21 -15.03
N LEU A 105 -7.97 -1.43 -15.50
CA LEU A 105 -8.75 -2.63 -15.19
C LEU A 105 -8.15 -3.87 -15.86
N GLU A 106 -7.82 -3.81 -17.15
CA GLU A 106 -7.19 -4.94 -17.85
C GLU A 106 -5.79 -5.24 -17.31
N LEU A 107 -5.03 -4.20 -16.95
CA LEU A 107 -3.74 -4.35 -16.31
C LEU A 107 -3.87 -4.94 -14.89
N LEU A 108 -4.92 -4.60 -14.13
CA LEU A 108 -5.23 -5.21 -12.84
C LEU A 108 -5.51 -6.71 -12.99
N ILE A 109 -6.30 -7.10 -14.00
CA ILE A 109 -6.61 -8.50 -14.27
C ILE A 109 -5.35 -9.27 -14.68
N ALA A 110 -4.47 -8.66 -15.47
CA ALA A 110 -3.18 -9.25 -15.82
C ALA A 110 -2.27 -9.45 -14.58
N ASP A 111 -2.18 -8.44 -13.70
CA ASP A 111 -1.46 -8.57 -12.42
C ASP A 111 -1.98 -9.77 -11.60
N ILE A 112 -3.31 -9.93 -11.50
CA ILE A 112 -3.93 -11.05 -10.79
C ILE A 112 -3.63 -12.40 -11.48
N GLY A 113 -3.61 -12.42 -12.81
CA GLY A 113 -3.21 -13.60 -13.58
C GLY A 113 -1.77 -14.03 -13.27
N LEU A 114 -0.83 -13.06 -13.19
CA LEU A 114 0.56 -13.29 -12.80
C LEU A 114 0.67 -13.75 -11.34
N MET A 115 -0.09 -13.14 -10.42
CA MET A 115 -0.18 -13.63 -9.03
C MET A 115 -0.57 -15.10 -8.97
N LYS A 116 -1.54 -15.55 -9.77
CA LYS A 116 -1.97 -16.97 -9.81
C LYS A 116 -0.85 -17.90 -10.27
N ILE A 117 -0.07 -17.50 -11.28
CA ILE A 117 1.07 -18.29 -11.76
C ILE A 117 2.10 -18.43 -10.63
N TYR A 118 2.53 -17.31 -10.04
CA TYR A 118 3.58 -17.31 -9.04
C TYR A 118 3.16 -17.99 -7.73
N GLN A 119 1.88 -17.90 -7.36
CA GLN A 119 1.33 -18.67 -6.24
C GLN A 119 1.41 -20.20 -6.50
N ARG A 120 1.07 -20.66 -7.72
CA ARG A 120 1.14 -22.09 -8.08
C ARG A 120 2.58 -22.61 -8.15
N THR A 121 3.50 -21.80 -8.64
CA THR A 121 4.92 -22.15 -8.80
C THR A 121 5.75 -21.88 -7.56
N ALA A 122 5.14 -21.42 -6.44
CA ALA A 122 5.76 -21.09 -5.18
C ALA A 122 6.83 -19.98 -5.28
N LEU A 123 6.71 -19.08 -6.26
CA LEU A 123 7.57 -17.89 -6.41
C LEU A 123 6.97 -16.73 -5.60
N ASN A 124 7.23 -16.71 -4.29
CA ASN A 124 6.53 -15.85 -3.35
C ASN A 124 6.89 -14.37 -3.53
N LYS A 125 8.13 -14.05 -3.88
CA LYS A 125 8.57 -12.67 -4.14
C LYS A 125 7.82 -12.07 -5.32
N GLU A 126 7.79 -12.77 -6.44
CA GLU A 126 7.11 -12.34 -7.66
C GLU A 126 5.60 -12.19 -7.42
N PHE A 127 5.00 -13.12 -6.68
CA PHE A 127 3.60 -12.99 -6.25
C PHE A 127 3.36 -11.67 -5.52
N TYR A 128 4.21 -11.35 -4.54
CA TYR A 128 4.08 -10.18 -3.70
C TYR A 128 4.25 -8.87 -4.50
N ASP A 129 5.19 -8.84 -5.43
CA ASP A 129 5.43 -7.69 -6.30
C ASP A 129 4.19 -7.37 -7.16
N TYR A 130 3.57 -8.39 -7.77
CA TYR A 130 2.35 -8.21 -8.56
C TYR A 130 1.12 -7.92 -7.70
N ARG A 131 1.04 -8.48 -6.49
CA ARG A 131 0.00 -8.13 -5.53
C ARG A 131 0.06 -6.65 -5.17
N ASN A 132 1.24 -6.12 -4.91
CA ASN A 132 1.42 -4.69 -4.64
C ASN A 132 1.10 -3.83 -5.87
N SER A 133 1.41 -4.31 -7.08
CA SER A 133 1.00 -3.65 -8.33
C SER A 133 -0.52 -3.58 -8.44
N ALA A 134 -1.20 -4.71 -8.23
CA ALA A 134 -2.66 -4.80 -8.24
C ALA A 134 -3.33 -3.86 -7.22
N LEU A 135 -2.79 -3.79 -5.99
CA LEU A 135 -3.29 -2.86 -4.96
C LEU A 135 -3.18 -1.40 -5.39
N ARG A 136 -2.05 -1.00 -5.99
CA ARG A 136 -1.88 0.36 -6.51
C ARG A 136 -2.87 0.67 -7.63
N ARG A 137 -3.16 -0.31 -8.53
CA ARG A 137 -4.17 -0.16 -9.59
C ARG A 137 -5.58 -0.04 -9.03
N MET A 138 -5.96 -0.90 -8.09
CA MET A 138 -7.27 -0.82 -7.43
C MET A 138 -7.48 0.54 -6.75
N LYS A 139 -6.44 1.10 -6.14
CA LYS A 139 -6.51 2.43 -5.55
C LYS A 139 -6.74 3.51 -6.62
N ARG A 140 -5.99 3.50 -7.72
CA ARG A 140 -6.17 4.45 -8.84
C ARG A 140 -7.58 4.34 -9.45
N ILE A 141 -8.06 3.11 -9.66
CA ILE A 141 -9.42 2.87 -10.16
C ILE A 141 -10.48 3.43 -9.20
N ALA A 142 -10.27 3.32 -7.88
CA ALA A 142 -11.20 3.84 -6.88
C ALA A 142 -11.19 5.38 -6.78
N GLU A 143 -10.08 6.02 -7.12
CA GLU A 143 -9.93 7.49 -7.13
C GLU A 143 -10.54 8.13 -8.40
N ASP A 144 -10.74 7.37 -9.46
CA ASP A 144 -11.30 7.84 -10.73
C ASP A 144 -12.78 7.45 -10.85
N HIS A 145 -13.64 8.37 -10.40
CA HIS A 145 -15.09 8.14 -10.30
C HIS A 145 -15.81 8.01 -11.66
N ASP A 146 -15.19 8.45 -12.77
CA ASP A 146 -15.83 8.51 -14.10
C ASP A 146 -15.60 7.26 -14.96
N LEU A 147 -14.75 6.32 -14.51
CA LEU A 147 -14.23 5.23 -15.34
C LEU A 147 -15.23 4.10 -15.65
N PHE A 148 -16.33 3.93 -14.90
CA PHE A 148 -17.15 2.70 -15.02
C PHE A 148 -18.63 2.99 -15.23
N VAL A 149 -18.96 3.65 -16.34
CA VAL A 149 -20.33 3.89 -16.77
C VAL A 149 -20.93 2.63 -17.42
N ASP A 150 -20.08 1.81 -18.07
CA ASP A 150 -20.52 0.60 -18.77
C ASP A 150 -20.74 -0.59 -17.84
N LYS A 151 -21.82 -1.35 -18.08
CA LYS A 151 -22.17 -2.54 -17.30
C LYS A 151 -21.12 -3.63 -17.41
N HIS A 152 -20.52 -3.81 -18.59
CA HIS A 152 -19.48 -4.83 -18.82
C HIS A 152 -18.24 -4.55 -17.97
N GLU A 153 -17.76 -3.31 -17.99
CA GLU A 153 -16.60 -2.88 -17.18
C GLU A 153 -16.85 -3.03 -15.68
N ARG A 154 -18.06 -2.70 -15.19
CA ARG A 154 -18.42 -2.92 -13.78
C ARG A 154 -18.38 -4.39 -13.40
N MET A 155 -18.93 -5.28 -14.22
CA MET A 155 -18.87 -6.73 -13.98
C MET A 155 -17.42 -7.23 -13.94
N ARG A 156 -16.56 -6.74 -14.83
CA ARG A 156 -15.13 -7.09 -14.86
C ARG A 156 -14.37 -6.54 -13.64
N LEU A 157 -14.72 -5.33 -13.18
CA LEU A 157 -14.13 -4.77 -11.96
C LEU A 157 -14.51 -5.60 -10.72
N ASN A 158 -15.77 -6.01 -10.62
CA ASN A 158 -16.24 -6.85 -9.53
C ASN A 158 -15.57 -8.22 -9.54
N TYR A 159 -15.41 -8.81 -10.73
CA TYR A 159 -14.59 -10.01 -10.93
C TYR A 159 -13.15 -9.78 -10.44
N ALA A 160 -12.48 -8.73 -10.89
CA ALA A 160 -11.09 -8.46 -10.54
C ALA A 160 -10.90 -8.27 -9.03
N ARG A 161 -11.80 -7.54 -8.36
CA ARG A 161 -11.78 -7.35 -6.90
C ARG A 161 -11.95 -8.68 -6.15
N SER A 162 -12.95 -9.47 -6.52
CA SER A 162 -13.20 -10.78 -5.90
C SER A 162 -12.02 -11.72 -6.12
N GLU A 163 -11.54 -11.84 -7.35
CA GLU A 163 -10.42 -12.70 -7.70
C GLU A 163 -9.13 -12.31 -6.97
N PHE A 164 -8.83 -11.00 -6.86
CA PHE A 164 -7.69 -10.51 -6.10
C PHE A 164 -7.74 -10.95 -4.64
N HIS A 165 -8.88 -10.82 -3.99
CA HIS A 165 -9.04 -11.19 -2.58
C HIS A 165 -8.99 -12.70 -2.38
N ILE A 166 -9.59 -13.49 -3.29
CA ILE A 166 -9.54 -14.95 -3.23
C ILE A 166 -8.09 -15.43 -3.41
N VAL A 167 -7.37 -14.94 -4.42
CA VAL A 167 -5.98 -15.33 -4.69
C VAL A 167 -5.06 -14.89 -3.55
N SER A 168 -5.30 -13.72 -2.95
CA SER A 168 -4.58 -13.26 -1.75
C SER A 168 -4.86 -14.16 -0.55
N ALA A 169 -6.11 -14.59 -0.33
CA ALA A 169 -6.45 -15.51 0.75
C ALA A 169 -5.73 -16.85 0.61
N VAL A 170 -5.67 -17.40 -0.61
CA VAL A 170 -4.93 -18.65 -0.89
C VAL A 170 -3.43 -18.46 -0.61
N TYR A 171 -2.84 -17.35 -1.03
CA TYR A 171 -1.44 -17.04 -0.78
C TYR A 171 -1.12 -16.98 0.72
N TYR A 172 -1.90 -16.24 1.50
CA TYR A 172 -1.72 -16.17 2.95
C TYR A 172 -1.94 -17.51 3.65
N TYR A 173 -2.86 -18.33 3.13
CA TYR A 173 -3.04 -19.70 3.60
C TYR A 173 -1.74 -20.53 3.43
N TYR A 174 -1.09 -20.43 2.28
CA TYR A 174 0.19 -21.12 2.04
C TYR A 174 1.34 -20.59 2.91
N LEU A 175 1.34 -19.32 3.25
CA LEU A 175 2.29 -18.72 4.19
C LEU A 175 1.96 -19.04 5.66
N GLN A 176 0.88 -19.79 5.94
CA GLN A 176 0.37 -20.06 7.28
C GLN A 176 -0.07 -18.81 8.06
N GLN A 177 -0.34 -17.72 7.36
CA GLN A 177 -0.88 -16.46 7.90
C GLN A 177 -2.42 -16.52 7.87
N ARG A 178 -2.99 -17.31 8.80
CA ARG A 178 -4.44 -17.57 8.86
C ARG A 178 -5.28 -16.28 9.06
N PRO A 179 -4.93 -15.33 9.94
CA PRO A 179 -5.71 -14.10 10.11
C PRO A 179 -5.81 -13.27 8.81
N GLU A 180 -4.71 -13.11 8.09
CA GLU A 180 -4.65 -12.39 6.81
C GLU A 180 -5.44 -13.12 5.72
N SER A 181 -5.40 -14.44 5.73
CA SER A 181 -6.18 -15.28 4.81
C SER A 181 -7.69 -15.10 5.05
N ILE A 182 -8.15 -15.17 6.30
CA ILE A 182 -9.55 -14.96 6.68
C ILE A 182 -9.99 -13.53 6.35
N THR A 183 -9.19 -12.54 6.67
CA THR A 183 -9.47 -11.14 6.33
C THR A 183 -9.65 -10.98 4.82
N SER A 184 -8.75 -11.58 4.03
CA SER A 184 -8.82 -11.49 2.56
C SER A 184 -10.08 -12.17 2.00
N ILE A 185 -10.43 -13.37 2.47
CA ILE A 185 -11.62 -14.06 1.95
C ILE A 185 -12.92 -13.35 2.36
N ASN A 186 -12.98 -12.74 3.53
CA ASN A 186 -14.13 -11.98 4.00
C ASN A 186 -14.34 -10.67 3.22
N MET A 187 -13.29 -10.09 2.64
CA MET A 187 -13.41 -8.94 1.74
C MET A 187 -14.18 -9.25 0.45
N VAL A 188 -14.24 -10.53 0.04
CA VAL A 188 -15.03 -10.96 -1.13
C VAL A 188 -16.52 -10.81 -0.87
N VAL A 189 -16.99 -11.10 0.34
CA VAL A 189 -18.42 -10.99 0.73
C VAL A 189 -18.90 -9.54 0.71
N ALA A 190 -18.00 -8.57 0.91
CA ALA A 190 -18.33 -7.16 0.82
C ALA A 190 -18.65 -6.68 -0.62
N ASN A 191 -18.47 -7.54 -1.63
CA ASN A 191 -18.84 -7.26 -3.00
C ASN A 191 -20.33 -7.57 -3.22
N GLU A 192 -21.15 -6.54 -3.35
CA GLU A 192 -22.62 -6.64 -3.49
C GLU A 192 -23.08 -7.47 -4.70
N GLU A 193 -22.25 -7.59 -5.74
CA GLU A 193 -22.55 -8.31 -6.97
C GLU A 193 -22.00 -9.75 -6.99
N LEU A 194 -21.40 -10.25 -5.91
CA LEU A 194 -20.84 -11.61 -5.85
C LEU A 194 -21.89 -12.68 -6.24
N THR A 195 -23.13 -12.52 -5.78
CA THR A 195 -24.22 -13.47 -6.04
C THR A 195 -24.62 -13.53 -7.51
N THR A 196 -24.33 -12.51 -8.30
CA THR A 196 -24.61 -12.45 -9.73
C THR A 196 -23.53 -13.12 -10.58
N ASP A 197 -22.30 -13.21 -10.06
CA ASP A 197 -21.18 -13.89 -10.71
C ASP A 197 -20.98 -15.30 -10.14
N THR A 198 -21.57 -16.27 -10.80
CA THR A 198 -21.47 -17.69 -10.35
C THR A 198 -20.03 -18.20 -10.31
N ASN A 199 -19.12 -17.73 -11.19
CA ASN A 199 -17.71 -18.13 -11.18
C ASN A 199 -17.06 -17.72 -9.85
N GLN A 200 -17.25 -16.46 -9.45
CA GLN A 200 -16.66 -15.90 -8.24
C GLN A 200 -17.33 -16.44 -6.97
N LEU A 201 -18.65 -16.61 -7.00
CA LEU A 201 -19.40 -17.23 -5.90
C LEU A 201 -18.90 -18.65 -5.59
N LEU A 202 -18.77 -19.49 -6.62
CA LEU A 202 -18.25 -20.84 -6.47
C LEU A 202 -16.80 -20.84 -5.98
N TYR A 203 -15.97 -19.94 -6.51
CA TYR A 203 -14.56 -19.87 -6.11
C TYR A 203 -14.42 -19.44 -4.65
N HIS A 204 -15.21 -18.47 -4.21
CA HIS A 204 -15.27 -18.04 -2.81
C HIS A 204 -15.63 -19.18 -1.87
N HIS A 205 -16.78 -19.84 -2.08
CA HIS A 205 -17.24 -20.96 -1.25
C HIS A 205 -16.22 -22.10 -1.24
N TYR A 206 -15.69 -22.46 -2.41
CA TYR A 206 -14.69 -23.52 -2.52
C TYR A 206 -13.43 -23.22 -1.71
N ILE A 207 -12.85 -22.03 -1.84
CA ILE A 207 -11.63 -21.68 -1.10
C ILE A 207 -11.90 -21.59 0.41
N LYS A 208 -13.02 -21.01 0.81
CA LYS A 208 -13.39 -20.91 2.21
C LYS A 208 -13.50 -22.29 2.89
N GLY A 209 -14.11 -23.26 2.20
CA GLY A 209 -14.21 -24.62 2.70
C GLY A 209 -12.91 -25.41 2.60
N SER A 210 -12.21 -25.37 1.44
CA SER A 210 -11.03 -26.21 1.19
C SER A 210 -9.76 -25.78 1.92
N ALA A 211 -9.63 -24.47 2.21
CA ALA A 211 -8.49 -23.91 2.95
C ALA A 211 -8.80 -23.72 4.44
N ALA A 212 -9.91 -24.27 4.96
CA ALA A 212 -10.29 -24.17 6.37
C ALA A 212 -10.36 -22.73 6.90
N LEU A 213 -10.92 -21.81 6.10
CA LEU A 213 -11.01 -20.37 6.43
C LEU A 213 -12.32 -20.01 7.12
N CYS A 214 -13.01 -20.98 7.67
CA CYS A 214 -14.23 -20.79 8.43
C CYS A 214 -13.93 -20.31 9.87
N GLU A 215 -14.80 -19.44 10.40
CA GLU A 215 -14.67 -18.80 11.71
C GLU A 215 -15.68 -19.40 12.68
N GLY A 216 -15.36 -20.53 13.32
CA GLY A 216 -16.14 -21.12 14.40
C GLY A 216 -15.38 -21.07 15.73
N GLU A 217 -16.10 -21.02 16.85
CA GLU A 217 -15.50 -21.01 18.18
C GLU A 217 -14.85 -22.36 18.49
N THR A 218 -15.47 -23.44 18.07
CA THR A 218 -14.99 -24.80 18.27
C THR A 218 -14.44 -25.42 16.98
N LEU A 219 -13.63 -26.47 17.11
CA LEU A 219 -13.16 -27.25 15.98
C LEU A 219 -14.34 -27.90 15.22
N GLU A 220 -15.33 -28.40 15.95
CA GLU A 220 -16.51 -29.04 15.36
C GLU A 220 -17.32 -28.06 14.52
N GLU A 221 -17.55 -26.83 15.01
CA GLU A 221 -18.24 -25.79 14.26
C GLU A 221 -17.49 -25.43 12.98
N ARG A 222 -16.17 -25.28 13.04
CA ARG A 222 -15.36 -25.01 11.84
C ARG A 222 -15.46 -26.13 10.83
N MET A 223 -15.34 -27.38 11.28
CA MET A 223 -15.48 -28.55 10.39
C MET A 223 -16.86 -28.60 9.73
N LEU A 224 -17.94 -28.29 10.46
CA LEU A 224 -19.28 -28.25 9.90
C LEU A 224 -19.45 -27.12 8.87
N GLN A 225 -18.90 -25.95 9.15
CA GLN A 225 -18.90 -24.83 8.20
C GLN A 225 -18.08 -25.16 6.93
N GLU A 226 -16.91 -25.77 7.07
CA GLU A 226 -16.10 -26.23 5.95
C GLU A 226 -16.89 -27.21 5.05
N PHE A 227 -17.60 -28.15 5.68
CA PHE A 227 -18.49 -29.06 4.97
C PHE A 227 -19.61 -28.30 4.24
N ASP A 228 -20.27 -27.37 4.92
CA ASP A 228 -21.39 -26.61 4.35
C ASP A 228 -20.94 -25.75 3.17
N GLU A 229 -19.77 -25.13 3.23
CA GLU A 229 -19.18 -24.37 2.12
C GLU A 229 -18.85 -25.26 0.90
N LEU A 230 -18.24 -26.43 1.14
CA LEU A 230 -17.95 -27.40 0.06
C LEU A 230 -19.23 -28.01 -0.52
N TYR A 231 -20.18 -28.33 0.33
CA TYR A 231 -21.48 -28.88 -0.10
C TYR A 231 -22.27 -27.86 -0.92
N THR A 232 -22.30 -26.60 -0.51
CA THR A 232 -22.91 -25.50 -1.26
C THR A 232 -22.24 -25.33 -2.63
N THR A 233 -20.90 -25.40 -2.66
CA THR A 233 -20.14 -25.37 -3.92
C THR A 233 -20.57 -26.52 -4.84
N TRP A 234 -20.61 -27.74 -4.35
CA TRP A 234 -21.05 -28.90 -5.12
C TRP A 234 -22.49 -28.73 -5.63
N GLN A 235 -23.40 -28.28 -4.77
CA GLN A 235 -24.82 -28.15 -5.10
C GLN A 235 -25.05 -27.14 -6.24
N ILE A 236 -24.36 -25.99 -6.20
CA ILE A 236 -24.44 -24.98 -7.27
C ILE A 236 -23.72 -25.49 -8.53
N ALA A 237 -22.51 -26.05 -8.38
CA ALA A 237 -21.68 -26.49 -9.49
C ALA A 237 -22.33 -27.62 -10.29
N SER A 238 -22.87 -28.66 -9.61
CA SER A 238 -23.53 -29.78 -10.24
C SER A 238 -24.80 -29.39 -11.03
N ARG A 239 -25.61 -28.46 -10.43
CA ARG A 239 -26.84 -27.97 -11.10
C ARG A 239 -26.54 -27.10 -12.33
N LYS A 240 -25.43 -26.33 -12.31
CA LYS A 240 -25.08 -25.36 -13.37
C LYS A 240 -23.99 -25.87 -14.33
N GLY A 241 -23.47 -27.10 -14.15
CA GLY A 241 -22.47 -27.75 -15.01
C GLY A 241 -21.06 -27.18 -14.87
N TYR A 242 -20.62 -26.80 -13.68
CA TYR A 242 -19.27 -26.29 -13.40
C TYR A 242 -18.33 -27.44 -13.02
N LEU A 243 -17.80 -28.15 -14.01
CA LEU A 243 -16.99 -29.37 -13.82
C LEU A 243 -15.81 -29.18 -12.88
N TYR A 244 -15.12 -28.02 -12.96
CA TYR A 244 -13.97 -27.72 -12.12
C TYR A 244 -14.36 -27.67 -10.64
N PHE A 245 -15.40 -26.91 -10.30
CA PHE A 245 -15.84 -26.75 -8.91
C PHE A 245 -16.59 -27.98 -8.40
N GLU A 246 -17.29 -28.72 -9.27
CA GLU A 246 -17.91 -29.98 -8.91
C GLU A 246 -16.85 -31.00 -8.49
N GLY A 247 -15.74 -31.12 -9.26
CA GLY A 247 -14.62 -31.99 -8.92
C GLY A 247 -13.93 -31.56 -7.61
N ASN A 248 -13.62 -30.29 -7.48
CA ASN A 248 -12.90 -29.76 -6.31
C ASN A 248 -13.73 -29.86 -5.01
N SER A 249 -15.03 -29.62 -5.06
CA SER A 249 -15.89 -29.72 -3.89
C SER A 249 -16.04 -31.15 -3.39
N VAL A 250 -16.27 -32.13 -4.28
CA VAL A 250 -16.36 -33.55 -3.87
C VAL A 250 -15.01 -34.07 -3.38
N GLN A 251 -13.89 -33.61 -3.94
CA GLN A 251 -12.55 -33.93 -3.43
C GLN A 251 -12.33 -33.35 -2.04
N GLY A 252 -12.77 -32.10 -1.81
CA GLY A 252 -12.72 -31.46 -0.48
C GLY A 252 -13.54 -32.25 0.55
N LEU A 253 -14.77 -32.62 0.21
CA LEU A 253 -15.62 -33.48 1.04
C LEU A 253 -14.97 -34.84 1.34
N ALA A 254 -14.34 -35.47 0.33
CA ALA A 254 -13.59 -36.73 0.52
C ALA A 254 -12.45 -36.54 1.55
N ASN A 255 -11.71 -35.44 1.43
CA ASN A 255 -10.59 -35.14 2.33
C ASN A 255 -11.04 -34.85 3.78
N LEU A 256 -12.20 -34.21 4.01
CA LEU A 256 -12.77 -33.99 5.33
C LEU A 256 -13.14 -35.31 6.02
N MET A 257 -13.53 -36.33 5.24
CA MET A 257 -14.04 -37.62 5.76
C MET A 257 -13.01 -38.76 5.63
N VAL A 258 -11.74 -38.45 5.48
CA VAL A 258 -10.70 -39.47 5.21
C VAL A 258 -10.47 -40.43 6.37
N SER A 259 -10.63 -39.99 7.62
CA SER A 259 -10.50 -40.84 8.79
C SER A 259 -11.85 -41.47 9.19
N PRO A 260 -11.86 -42.68 9.79
CA PRO A 260 -13.10 -43.30 10.28
C PRO A 260 -13.88 -42.42 11.27
N ASP A 261 -13.17 -41.66 12.12
CA ASP A 261 -13.81 -40.80 13.12
C ASP A 261 -14.44 -39.57 12.47
N SER A 262 -13.72 -38.91 11.54
CA SER A 262 -14.28 -37.77 10.79
C SER A 262 -15.45 -38.20 9.90
N TYR A 263 -15.37 -39.37 9.26
CA TYR A 263 -16.50 -39.92 8.51
C TYR A 263 -17.75 -40.11 9.40
N LYS A 264 -17.62 -40.77 10.58
CA LYS A 264 -18.73 -40.96 11.53
C LYS A 264 -19.30 -39.63 12.02
N PHE A 265 -18.43 -38.65 12.28
CA PHE A 265 -18.84 -37.31 12.70
C PHE A 265 -19.79 -36.67 11.65
N PHE A 266 -19.38 -36.63 10.38
CA PHE A 266 -20.21 -36.06 9.32
C PHE A 266 -21.44 -36.92 8.99
N GLN A 267 -21.32 -38.24 9.05
CA GLN A 267 -22.46 -39.14 8.90
C GLN A 267 -23.56 -38.85 9.90
N ASN A 268 -23.20 -38.56 11.16
CA ASN A 268 -24.16 -38.25 12.23
C ASN A 268 -24.75 -36.84 12.10
N ARG A 269 -23.97 -35.87 11.64
CA ARG A 269 -24.33 -34.44 11.66
C ARG A 269 -24.89 -33.94 10.31
N ARG A 270 -24.54 -34.59 9.19
CA ARG A 270 -24.89 -34.18 7.81
C ARG A 270 -25.44 -35.35 6.96
N SER A 271 -26.08 -36.34 7.58
CA SER A 271 -26.59 -37.54 6.91
C SER A 271 -27.52 -37.22 5.73
N HIS A 272 -28.40 -36.22 5.90
CA HIS A 272 -29.32 -35.79 4.84
C HIS A 272 -28.56 -35.24 3.63
N ASP A 273 -27.58 -34.39 3.83
CA ASP A 273 -26.79 -33.75 2.78
C ASP A 273 -25.91 -34.78 2.07
N LEU A 274 -25.34 -35.72 2.82
CA LEU A 274 -24.59 -36.84 2.25
C LEU A 274 -25.44 -37.73 1.35
N MET A 275 -26.70 -38.02 1.71
CA MET A 275 -27.63 -38.76 0.86
C MET A 275 -27.96 -38.02 -0.45
N GLN A 276 -28.02 -36.68 -0.41
CA GLN A 276 -28.28 -35.87 -1.61
C GLN A 276 -27.14 -35.91 -2.63
N LEU A 277 -25.92 -36.34 -2.25
CA LEU A 277 -24.82 -36.56 -3.20
C LEU A 277 -25.12 -37.65 -4.21
N GLY A 278 -26.14 -38.50 -4.01
CA GLY A 278 -26.51 -39.56 -4.91
C GLY A 278 -25.53 -40.74 -4.91
N ILE A 279 -24.69 -40.87 -3.90
CA ILE A 279 -23.67 -41.90 -3.73
C ILE A 279 -24.01 -42.69 -2.46
N PRO A 280 -23.82 -44.02 -2.41
CA PRO A 280 -24.05 -44.82 -1.22
C PRO A 280 -23.26 -44.28 -0.01
N VAL A 281 -23.95 -44.04 1.10
CA VAL A 281 -23.36 -43.47 2.36
C VAL A 281 -22.91 -44.64 3.25
N ASP A 282 -21.77 -45.21 2.92
CA ASP A 282 -21.07 -46.24 3.68
C ASP A 282 -19.59 -45.85 3.89
N SER A 283 -18.80 -46.71 4.53
CA SER A 283 -17.37 -46.44 4.83
C SER A 283 -16.51 -46.17 3.58
N LEU A 284 -16.99 -46.54 2.38
CA LEU A 284 -16.30 -46.27 1.11
C LEU A 284 -16.68 -44.93 0.47
N LEU A 285 -17.58 -44.15 1.09
CA LEU A 285 -18.02 -42.85 0.56
C LEU A 285 -16.85 -41.93 0.23
N PRO A 286 -15.83 -41.72 1.10
CA PRO A 286 -14.72 -40.83 0.78
C PRO A 286 -13.93 -41.25 -0.45
N MET A 287 -13.72 -42.55 -0.62
CA MET A 287 -13.07 -43.11 -1.80
C MET A 287 -13.90 -42.89 -3.09
N ARG A 288 -15.22 -43.12 -3.04
CA ARG A 288 -16.12 -42.87 -4.16
C ARG A 288 -16.20 -41.42 -4.56
N LEU A 289 -16.17 -40.51 -3.58
CA LEU A 289 -16.08 -39.05 -3.82
C LEU A 289 -14.77 -38.69 -4.52
N GLY A 290 -13.63 -39.27 -4.10
CA GLY A 290 -12.36 -39.13 -4.82
C GLY A 290 -12.40 -39.63 -6.25
N GLN A 291 -13.08 -40.76 -6.52
CA GLN A 291 -13.29 -41.31 -7.87
C GLN A 291 -14.21 -40.42 -8.73
N LEU A 292 -15.24 -39.82 -8.12
CA LEU A 292 -16.10 -38.85 -8.79
C LEU A 292 -15.31 -37.60 -9.16
N ALA A 293 -14.49 -37.07 -8.22
CA ALA A 293 -13.59 -35.96 -8.49
C ALA A 293 -12.67 -36.25 -9.68
N LEU A 294 -12.02 -37.41 -9.67
CA LEU A 294 -11.16 -37.87 -10.76
C LEU A 294 -11.90 -37.87 -12.12
N THR A 295 -13.16 -38.32 -12.14
CA THR A 295 -14.00 -38.34 -13.37
C THR A 295 -14.26 -36.91 -13.87
N LYS A 296 -14.59 -35.96 -12.95
CA LYS A 296 -14.87 -34.56 -13.29
C LYS A 296 -13.62 -33.86 -13.80
N PHE A 297 -12.47 -34.08 -13.17
CA PHE A 297 -11.21 -33.48 -13.59
C PHE A 297 -10.71 -34.03 -14.94
N ARG A 298 -10.96 -35.30 -15.25
CA ARG A 298 -10.69 -35.85 -16.58
C ARG A 298 -11.58 -35.21 -17.66
N GLN A 299 -12.85 -34.93 -17.34
CA GLN A 299 -13.74 -34.21 -18.25
C GLN A 299 -13.32 -32.74 -18.43
N TYR A 300 -12.78 -32.12 -17.39
CA TYR A 300 -12.27 -30.74 -17.43
C TYR A 300 -10.86 -30.64 -18.03
N ASN A 301 -10.11 -31.77 -18.06
CA ASN A 301 -8.75 -31.91 -18.62
C ASN A 301 -7.66 -31.13 -17.84
N ASP A 302 -7.67 -31.25 -16.51
CA ASP A 302 -6.67 -30.64 -15.60
C ASP A 302 -5.79 -31.74 -14.99
N LEU A 303 -4.56 -31.88 -15.49
CA LEU A 303 -3.62 -32.93 -15.09
C LEU A 303 -3.25 -32.88 -13.60
N TYR A 304 -3.12 -31.68 -13.02
CA TYR A 304 -2.75 -31.54 -11.60
C TYR A 304 -3.93 -31.84 -10.68
N GLN A 305 -5.16 -31.47 -11.05
CA GLN A 305 -6.33 -31.86 -10.29
C GLN A 305 -6.57 -33.35 -10.38
N ILE A 306 -6.27 -33.98 -11.55
CA ILE A 306 -6.27 -35.43 -11.70
C ILE A 306 -5.26 -36.06 -10.74
N ALA A 307 -4.01 -35.54 -10.68
CA ALA A 307 -3.00 -36.02 -9.73
C ALA A 307 -3.49 -35.84 -8.27
N GLY A 308 -4.08 -34.69 -7.94
CA GLY A 308 -4.67 -34.41 -6.64
C GLY A 308 -5.77 -35.40 -6.24
N ALA A 309 -6.65 -35.77 -7.16
CA ALA A 309 -7.68 -36.79 -6.92
C ALA A 309 -7.07 -38.17 -6.62
N TYR A 310 -6.03 -38.57 -7.36
CA TYR A 310 -5.28 -39.77 -7.04
C TYR A 310 -4.62 -39.73 -5.67
N VAL A 311 -4.05 -38.59 -5.26
CA VAL A 311 -3.50 -38.41 -3.92
C VAL A 311 -4.58 -38.58 -2.84
N SER A 312 -5.77 -37.97 -3.03
CA SER A 312 -6.89 -38.12 -2.10
C SER A 312 -7.35 -39.60 -1.95
N ILE A 313 -7.45 -40.34 -3.06
CA ILE A 313 -7.76 -41.75 -3.05
C ILE A 313 -6.63 -42.55 -2.36
N GLY A 314 -5.37 -42.27 -2.70
CA GLY A 314 -4.20 -42.92 -2.08
C GLY A 314 -4.15 -42.68 -0.56
N ARG A 315 -4.45 -41.46 -0.10
CA ARG A 315 -4.54 -41.11 1.32
C ARG A 315 -5.63 -41.90 2.06
N TYR A 316 -6.80 -42.05 1.42
CA TYR A 316 -7.86 -42.88 1.97
C TYR A 316 -7.41 -44.34 2.11
N LEU A 317 -6.81 -44.90 1.05
CA LEU A 317 -6.32 -46.30 1.01
C LEU A 317 -5.22 -46.52 2.08
N ASN A 318 -4.28 -45.58 2.22
CA ASN A 318 -3.25 -45.62 3.26
C ASN A 318 -3.86 -45.60 4.67
N GLY A 319 -4.85 -44.74 4.91
CA GLY A 319 -5.55 -44.62 6.20
C GLY A 319 -6.33 -45.92 6.57
N HIS A 320 -6.63 -46.76 5.59
CA HIS A 320 -7.34 -48.02 5.77
C HIS A 320 -6.42 -49.26 5.64
N GLY A 321 -5.09 -49.09 5.67
CA GLY A 321 -4.11 -50.18 5.59
C GLY A 321 -3.97 -50.86 4.24
N ARG A 322 -4.61 -50.31 3.17
CA ARG A 322 -4.57 -50.84 1.81
C ARG A 322 -3.36 -50.29 1.04
N TYR A 323 -2.15 -50.48 1.60
CA TYR A 323 -0.92 -49.81 1.15
C TYR A 323 -0.49 -50.18 -0.28
N ALA A 324 -0.72 -51.44 -0.73
CA ALA A 324 -0.38 -51.86 -2.10
C ALA A 324 -1.24 -51.14 -3.15
N GLU A 325 -2.53 -51.00 -2.89
CA GLU A 325 -3.46 -50.30 -3.77
C GLU A 325 -3.20 -48.76 -3.74
N ALA A 326 -2.85 -48.23 -2.55
CA ALA A 326 -2.43 -46.84 -2.43
C ALA A 326 -1.19 -46.57 -3.28
N LEU A 327 -0.19 -47.46 -3.25
CA LEU A 327 1.03 -47.34 -4.03
C LEU A 327 0.75 -47.27 -5.52
N ASP A 328 -0.11 -48.13 -6.04
CA ASP A 328 -0.48 -48.16 -7.47
C ASP A 328 -1.27 -46.91 -7.87
N THR A 329 -2.14 -46.43 -6.99
CA THR A 329 -2.88 -45.17 -7.17
C THR A 329 -1.92 -43.95 -7.21
N LEU A 330 -0.94 -43.89 -6.29
CA LEU A 330 0.03 -42.80 -6.21
C LEU A 330 1.04 -42.80 -7.36
N LYS A 331 1.37 -43.97 -7.95
CA LYS A 331 2.14 -44.02 -9.20
C LYS A 331 1.38 -43.37 -10.35
N GLN A 332 0.04 -43.47 -10.40
CA GLN A 332 -0.78 -42.74 -11.38
C GLN A 332 -0.71 -41.24 -11.16
N ALA A 333 -0.62 -40.76 -9.88
CA ALA A 333 -0.42 -39.35 -9.59
C ALA A 333 0.94 -38.86 -10.12
N LEU A 334 2.04 -39.60 -9.89
CA LEU A 334 3.35 -39.29 -10.48
C LEU A 334 3.32 -39.23 -11.99
N GLU A 335 2.61 -40.18 -12.63
CA GLU A 335 2.48 -40.22 -14.08
C GLU A 335 1.75 -39.01 -14.65
N CYS A 336 0.77 -38.43 -13.92
CA CYS A 336 0.15 -37.16 -14.31
C CYS A 336 1.15 -36.00 -14.30
N VAL A 337 2.03 -35.96 -13.31
CA VAL A 337 3.10 -34.93 -13.22
C VAL A 337 4.11 -35.13 -14.35
N ASN A 338 4.52 -36.36 -14.61
CA ASN A 338 5.42 -36.69 -15.74
C ASN A 338 4.79 -36.33 -17.09
N ASN A 339 3.48 -36.56 -17.27
CA ASN A 339 2.76 -36.18 -18.50
C ASN A 339 2.77 -34.65 -18.70
N HIS A 340 2.61 -33.86 -17.62
CA HIS A 340 2.77 -32.43 -17.68
C HIS A 340 4.20 -32.03 -18.09
N HIS A 341 5.21 -32.64 -17.47
CA HIS A 341 6.61 -32.38 -17.82
C HIS A 341 6.91 -32.69 -19.28
N ARG A 342 6.51 -33.88 -19.78
CA ARG A 342 6.66 -34.25 -21.19
C ARG A 342 6.00 -33.26 -22.14
N ARG A 343 4.85 -32.74 -21.77
CA ARG A 343 4.11 -31.80 -22.61
C ARG A 343 4.75 -30.43 -22.75
N PHE A 344 5.37 -29.92 -21.70
CA PHE A 344 5.82 -28.53 -21.67
C PHE A 344 7.35 -28.36 -21.56
N TYR A 345 8.09 -29.36 -21.07
CA TYR A 345 9.52 -29.25 -20.78
C TYR A 345 10.39 -30.32 -21.42
N ASP A 346 9.78 -31.31 -22.09
CA ASP A 346 10.56 -32.39 -22.74
C ASP A 346 11.20 -31.87 -24.03
N SER A 347 12.46 -31.48 -23.96
CA SER A 347 13.32 -31.17 -25.08
C SER A 347 14.17 -32.40 -25.42
N HIS A 348 13.60 -33.39 -26.11
CA HIS A 348 14.31 -34.45 -26.81
C HIS A 348 15.47 -35.12 -26.04
N ASN A 349 15.24 -36.24 -25.36
CA ASN A 349 16.16 -37.20 -24.74
C ASN A 349 16.41 -37.13 -23.22
N ASN A 350 15.54 -36.62 -22.39
CA ASN A 350 15.74 -36.75 -20.96
C ASN A 350 14.89 -37.90 -20.37
N GLU A 351 15.57 -38.92 -19.83
CA GLU A 351 14.99 -39.98 -19.00
C GLU A 351 14.62 -39.50 -17.57
N ASP A 352 14.62 -38.19 -17.32
CA ASP A 352 14.47 -37.57 -15.99
C ASP A 352 13.00 -37.37 -15.64
N TYR A 353 12.30 -38.51 -15.49
CA TYR A 353 10.92 -38.54 -15.00
C TYR A 353 10.88 -38.94 -13.51
N LEU A 354 9.85 -38.44 -12.83
CA LEU A 354 9.62 -38.80 -11.43
C LEU A 354 9.27 -40.29 -11.31
N LYS A 355 10.02 -41.01 -10.50
CA LYS A 355 9.81 -42.43 -10.21
C LYS A 355 9.42 -42.62 -8.76
N ALA A 356 8.55 -43.61 -8.48
CA ALA A 356 8.21 -43.96 -7.11
C ALA A 356 9.42 -44.46 -6.31
N PHE A 357 10.45 -44.96 -7.00
CA PHE A 357 11.75 -45.32 -6.46
C PHE A 357 12.80 -45.34 -7.59
N ASP A 358 13.97 -44.77 -7.35
CA ASP A 358 15.13 -44.88 -8.26
C ASP A 358 16.34 -45.37 -7.45
N HIS A 359 17.07 -46.32 -8.02
CA HIS A 359 18.29 -46.90 -7.41
C HIS A 359 19.55 -46.03 -7.59
N ARG A 360 19.46 -44.94 -8.35
CA ARG A 360 20.58 -44.07 -8.60
C ARG A 360 20.82 -43.19 -7.34
N ASP A 361 22.01 -43.32 -6.75
CA ASP A 361 22.50 -42.50 -5.60
C ASP A 361 22.77 -41.03 -5.97
N THR A 362 22.06 -40.51 -6.96
CA THR A 362 22.23 -39.16 -7.48
C THR A 362 21.14 -38.23 -6.97
N ILE A 363 21.33 -36.96 -7.22
CA ILE A 363 20.36 -35.89 -6.97
C ILE A 363 18.98 -36.31 -7.53
N SER A 364 17.92 -36.12 -6.75
CA SER A 364 16.56 -36.48 -7.20
C SER A 364 16.14 -35.67 -8.43
N THR A 365 15.29 -36.26 -9.28
CA THR A 365 14.76 -35.58 -10.46
C THR A 365 14.02 -34.29 -10.07
N GLU A 366 13.32 -34.28 -8.94
CA GLU A 366 12.65 -33.10 -8.41
C GLU A 366 13.64 -31.97 -8.15
N ARG A 367 14.80 -32.30 -7.57
CA ARG A 367 15.85 -31.28 -7.30
C ARG A 367 16.41 -30.72 -8.59
N VAL A 368 16.65 -31.56 -9.59
CA VAL A 368 17.06 -31.12 -10.94
C VAL A 368 16.04 -30.15 -11.54
N TRP A 369 14.74 -30.45 -11.41
CA TRP A 369 13.69 -29.57 -11.92
C TRP A 369 13.66 -28.22 -11.20
N ILE A 370 13.84 -28.20 -9.88
CA ILE A 370 13.91 -26.99 -9.08
C ILE A 370 15.14 -26.16 -9.48
N ASP A 371 16.32 -26.77 -9.56
CA ASP A 371 17.58 -26.10 -9.91
C ASP A 371 17.54 -25.52 -11.34
N HIS A 372 16.84 -26.17 -12.26
CA HIS A 372 16.58 -25.65 -13.60
C HIS A 372 15.43 -24.64 -13.66
N LYS A 373 14.83 -24.27 -12.52
CA LYS A 373 13.72 -23.30 -12.40
C LYS A 373 12.52 -23.66 -13.28
N LEU A 374 12.24 -24.94 -13.47
CA LEU A 374 11.06 -25.38 -14.19
C LEU A 374 9.79 -25.00 -13.40
N LYS A 375 8.82 -24.39 -14.05
CA LYS A 375 7.56 -23.96 -13.43
C LYS A 375 6.65 -25.16 -13.16
N THR A 376 6.95 -25.91 -12.11
CA THR A 376 6.15 -27.03 -11.62
C THR A 376 5.24 -26.59 -10.47
N VAL A 377 4.47 -27.50 -9.89
CA VAL A 377 3.68 -27.27 -8.67
C VAL A 377 4.28 -28.09 -7.52
N PRO A 378 5.27 -27.54 -6.77
CA PRO A 378 6.02 -28.29 -5.76
C PRO A 378 5.13 -28.92 -4.69
N GLU A 379 4.02 -28.25 -4.34
CA GLU A 379 3.08 -28.75 -3.32
C GLU A 379 2.46 -30.09 -3.69
N TRP A 380 2.05 -30.29 -4.95
CA TRP A 380 1.49 -31.57 -5.36
C TRP A 380 2.52 -32.69 -5.37
N ILE A 381 3.74 -32.38 -5.80
CA ILE A 381 4.84 -33.34 -5.79
C ILE A 381 5.15 -33.75 -4.34
N SER A 382 5.24 -32.80 -3.42
CA SER A 382 5.48 -33.10 -2.00
C SER A 382 4.37 -33.97 -1.39
N ARG A 383 3.10 -33.68 -1.69
CA ARG A 383 1.95 -34.48 -1.22
C ARG A 383 1.99 -35.91 -1.77
N ILE A 384 2.37 -36.11 -3.03
CA ILE A 384 2.55 -37.44 -3.61
C ILE A 384 3.66 -38.19 -2.87
N ARG A 385 4.82 -37.55 -2.63
CA ARG A 385 5.99 -38.12 -1.94
C ARG A 385 5.66 -38.47 -0.48
N GLU A 386 4.91 -37.60 0.22
CA GLU A 386 4.39 -37.88 1.55
C GLU A 386 3.59 -39.19 1.58
N GLN A 387 2.60 -39.32 0.69
CA GLN A 387 1.73 -40.49 0.66
C GLN A 387 2.44 -41.76 0.19
N LEU A 388 3.41 -41.69 -0.74
CA LEU A 388 4.29 -42.80 -1.09
C LEU A 388 5.12 -43.27 0.11
N THR A 389 5.61 -42.31 0.94
CA THR A 389 6.34 -42.63 2.17
C THR A 389 5.46 -43.49 3.12
N VAL A 390 4.20 -43.08 3.32
CA VAL A 390 3.24 -43.83 4.14
C VAL A 390 2.98 -45.22 3.56
N SER A 391 2.76 -45.32 2.25
CA SER A 391 2.53 -46.63 1.59
C SER A 391 3.72 -47.59 1.75
N TYR A 392 4.94 -47.11 1.52
CA TYR A 392 6.15 -47.93 1.69
C TYR A 392 6.46 -48.26 3.15
N ALA A 393 6.08 -47.39 4.10
CA ALA A 393 6.16 -47.69 5.54
C ALA A 393 5.26 -48.86 5.90
N GLY A 394 3.99 -48.83 5.43
CA GLY A 394 3.02 -49.89 5.69
C GLY A 394 3.38 -51.22 5.04
N LEU A 395 4.13 -51.20 3.95
CA LEU A 395 4.66 -52.38 3.27
C LEU A 395 6.01 -52.88 3.82
N GLY A 396 6.60 -52.20 4.79
CA GLY A 396 7.90 -52.55 5.39
C GLY A 396 9.11 -52.31 4.48
N MET A 397 8.96 -51.52 3.38
CA MET A 397 10.00 -51.28 2.39
C MET A 397 10.87 -50.08 2.75
N LYS A 398 11.77 -50.26 3.72
CA LYS A 398 12.55 -49.19 4.39
C LYS A 398 13.34 -48.31 3.41
N GLU A 399 14.02 -48.89 2.42
CA GLU A 399 14.82 -48.16 1.44
C GLU A 399 13.97 -47.19 0.62
N LYS A 400 12.83 -47.70 0.08
CA LYS A 400 11.88 -46.92 -0.72
C LYS A 400 11.16 -45.84 0.12
N LEU A 401 10.89 -46.14 1.39
CA LEU A 401 10.37 -45.16 2.36
C LEU A 401 11.36 -44.02 2.51
N ASN A 402 12.64 -44.31 2.83
CA ASN A 402 13.65 -43.29 3.05
C ASN A 402 13.85 -42.43 1.79
N TYR A 403 13.88 -43.04 0.59
CA TYR A 403 13.96 -42.31 -0.66
C TYR A 403 12.84 -41.26 -0.80
N ASN A 404 11.60 -41.67 -0.66
CA ASN A 404 10.46 -40.75 -0.81
C ASN A 404 10.38 -39.70 0.33
N ARG A 405 10.71 -40.11 1.57
CA ARG A 405 10.76 -39.20 2.71
C ARG A 405 11.81 -38.10 2.54
N ASN A 406 13.00 -38.44 2.06
CA ASN A 406 14.07 -37.47 1.87
C ASN A 406 13.66 -36.42 0.81
N ILE A 407 13.11 -36.86 -0.34
CA ILE A 407 12.62 -35.94 -1.38
C ILE A 407 11.49 -35.06 -0.82
N TYR A 408 10.56 -35.63 -0.07
CA TYR A 408 9.49 -34.87 0.56
C TYR A 408 10.04 -33.78 1.50
N LEU A 409 11.03 -34.13 2.32
CA LEU A 409 11.64 -33.18 3.25
C LEU A 409 12.43 -32.09 2.52
N ASP A 410 13.15 -32.42 1.44
CA ASP A 410 13.88 -31.47 0.63
C ASP A 410 12.96 -30.42 -0.01
N ILE A 411 11.87 -30.86 -0.62
CA ILE A 411 10.87 -29.95 -1.21
C ILE A 411 10.21 -29.11 -0.13
N LEU A 412 9.94 -29.68 1.04
CA LEU A 412 9.31 -28.99 2.15
C LEU A 412 10.24 -27.93 2.73
N GLU A 413 11.55 -28.21 2.82
CA GLU A 413 12.56 -27.28 3.29
C GLU A 413 12.68 -26.07 2.35
N ASP A 414 12.82 -26.30 1.04
CA ASP A 414 12.88 -25.23 0.04
C ASP A 414 11.63 -24.32 0.10
N THR A 415 10.45 -24.93 0.10
CA THR A 415 9.20 -24.16 0.17
C THR A 415 8.99 -23.47 1.51
N ARG A 416 9.54 -24.01 2.61
CA ARG A 416 9.48 -23.42 3.94
C ARG A 416 10.41 -22.24 4.07
N GLN A 417 11.67 -22.35 3.62
CA GLN A 417 12.64 -21.27 3.64
C GLN A 417 12.14 -20.06 2.86
N ASP A 418 11.61 -20.28 1.67
CA ASP A 418 11.04 -19.22 0.85
C ASP A 418 9.83 -18.54 1.52
N LYS A 419 8.94 -19.32 2.18
CA LYS A 419 7.83 -18.78 2.96
C LYS A 419 8.30 -17.97 4.17
N GLU A 420 9.31 -18.44 4.89
CA GLU A 420 9.87 -17.73 6.04
C GLU A 420 10.52 -16.41 5.64
N LEU A 421 11.29 -16.42 4.55
CA LEU A 421 11.92 -15.22 3.98
C LEU A 421 10.86 -14.20 3.56
N GLU A 422 9.83 -14.64 2.85
CA GLU A 422 8.75 -13.77 2.42
C GLU A 422 7.95 -13.21 3.59
N SER A 423 7.65 -14.04 4.59
CA SER A 423 6.97 -13.61 5.81
C SER A 423 7.78 -12.54 6.56
N ARG A 424 9.08 -12.72 6.70
CA ARG A 424 10.01 -11.74 7.31
C ARG A 424 10.07 -10.45 6.47
N TYR A 425 10.11 -10.56 5.16
CA TYR A 425 10.12 -9.40 4.28
C TYR A 425 8.84 -8.55 4.44
N GLN A 426 7.67 -9.21 4.48
CA GLN A 426 6.38 -8.54 4.70
C GLN A 426 6.31 -7.87 6.08
N GLU A 427 6.83 -8.53 7.11
CA GLU A 427 6.90 -7.98 8.46
C GLU A 427 7.78 -6.74 8.51
N LEU A 428 8.98 -6.80 7.92
CA LEU A 428 9.89 -5.65 7.79
C LEU A 428 9.29 -4.51 6.98
N GLU A 429 8.58 -4.81 5.89
CA GLU A 429 7.88 -3.79 5.12
C GLU A 429 6.76 -3.12 5.92
N LYS A 430 6.01 -3.89 6.71
CA LYS A 430 4.97 -3.37 7.61
C LYS A 430 5.58 -2.45 8.68
N GLU A 431 6.68 -2.88 9.30
CA GLU A 431 7.43 -2.08 10.27
C GLU A 431 7.99 -0.81 9.63
N SER A 432 8.58 -0.91 8.44
CA SER A 432 9.07 0.23 7.67
C SER A 432 7.97 1.24 7.34
N LYS A 433 6.78 0.77 6.94
CA LYS A 433 5.62 1.64 6.71
C LYS A 433 5.17 2.34 7.99
N GLN A 434 5.13 1.63 9.12
CA GLN A 434 4.80 2.22 10.43
C GLN A 434 5.84 3.26 10.83
N LEU A 435 7.13 2.96 10.66
CA LEU A 435 8.23 3.89 10.93
C LEU A 435 8.13 5.15 10.07
N ASN A 436 7.82 5.01 8.78
CA ASN A 436 7.63 6.13 7.87
C ASN A 436 6.44 7.02 8.27
N VAL A 437 5.35 6.44 8.79
CA VAL A 437 4.22 7.21 9.34
C VAL A 437 4.66 7.99 10.58
N VAL A 438 5.36 7.34 11.51
CA VAL A 438 5.90 8.00 12.71
C VAL A 438 6.86 9.12 12.33
N LEU A 439 7.78 8.87 11.40
CA LEU A 439 8.72 9.87 10.89
C LEU A 439 7.99 11.06 10.27
N SER A 440 6.93 10.80 9.50
CA SER A 440 6.11 11.85 8.88
C SER A 440 5.41 12.70 9.94
N VAL A 441 4.85 12.09 10.99
CA VAL A 441 4.22 12.80 12.12
C VAL A 441 5.24 13.66 12.86
N VAL A 442 6.44 13.14 13.11
CA VAL A 442 7.54 13.87 13.75
C VAL A 442 7.97 15.05 12.87
N LEU A 443 8.11 14.85 11.56
CA LEU A 443 8.46 15.92 10.62
C LEU A 443 7.42 17.04 10.61
N ILE A 444 6.13 16.68 10.57
CA ILE A 444 5.02 17.66 10.67
C ILE A 444 5.10 18.41 12.00
N GLY A 445 5.38 17.72 13.10
CA GLY A 445 5.61 18.33 14.41
C GLY A 445 6.73 19.36 14.40
N PHE A 446 7.87 19.04 13.78
CA PHE A 446 8.99 19.97 13.61
C PHE A 446 8.62 21.18 12.74
N VAL A 447 7.91 20.97 11.64
CA VAL A 447 7.44 22.08 10.78
C VAL A 447 6.51 23.00 11.55
N LEU A 448 5.58 22.46 12.33
CA LEU A 448 4.68 23.24 13.18
C LEU A 448 5.44 24.02 14.26
N LEU A 449 6.40 23.40 14.93
CA LEU A 449 7.25 24.07 15.92
C LEU A 449 8.07 25.20 15.29
N PHE A 450 8.64 24.96 14.11
CA PHE A 450 9.36 25.98 13.36
C PHE A 450 8.46 27.14 12.94
N PHE A 451 7.23 26.84 12.50
CA PHE A 451 6.24 27.85 12.15
C PHE A 451 5.81 28.68 13.37
N LEU A 452 5.56 28.03 14.51
CA LEU A 452 5.26 28.71 15.77
C LEU A 452 6.44 29.59 16.25
N PHE A 453 7.66 29.07 16.14
CA PHE A 453 8.89 29.86 16.46
C PHE A 453 9.03 31.06 15.52
N TRP A 454 8.76 30.89 14.22
CA TRP A 454 8.78 31.96 13.23
C TRP A 454 7.72 33.04 13.55
N LEU A 455 6.49 32.60 13.88
CA LEU A 455 5.42 33.52 14.30
C LEU A 455 5.77 34.27 15.58
N PHE A 456 6.33 33.56 16.56
CA PHE A 456 6.79 34.18 17.81
C PHE A 456 7.90 35.22 17.55
N ASN A 457 8.88 34.86 16.73
CA ASN A 457 9.97 35.75 16.36
C ASN A 457 9.47 36.98 15.56
N LYS A 458 8.51 36.77 14.64
CA LYS A 458 7.86 37.84 13.90
C LYS A 458 7.10 38.79 14.83
N ARG A 459 6.34 38.25 15.80
CA ARG A 459 5.64 39.05 16.82
C ARG A 459 6.60 39.77 17.76
N SER A 460 7.69 39.13 18.17
CA SER A 460 8.73 39.71 18.99
C SER A 460 9.44 40.87 18.28
N LYS A 461 9.80 40.69 17.00
CA LYS A 461 10.39 41.77 16.17
C LYS A 461 9.42 42.94 15.99
N ALA A 462 8.12 42.67 15.77
CA ALA A 462 7.11 43.71 15.64
C ALA A 462 6.98 44.52 16.92
N LYS A 463 6.99 43.88 18.11
CA LYS A 463 6.99 44.57 19.40
C LYS A 463 8.28 45.38 19.62
N SER A 464 9.44 44.81 19.27
CA SER A 464 10.73 45.48 19.37
C SER A 464 10.81 46.72 18.47
N ASN A 465 10.31 46.62 17.24
CA ASN A 465 10.27 47.75 16.30
C ASN A 465 9.31 48.84 16.79
N LEU A 466 8.18 48.46 17.39
CA LEU A 466 7.26 49.42 17.99
C LEU A 466 7.92 50.17 19.18
N HIS A 467 8.66 49.43 20.00
CA HIS A 467 9.44 50.05 21.11
C HIS A 467 10.55 50.95 20.60
N LEU A 468 11.29 50.53 19.57
CA LEU A 468 12.32 51.38 18.96
C LEU A 468 11.72 52.66 18.35
N HIS A 469 10.59 52.55 17.67
CA HIS A 469 9.92 53.71 17.11
C HIS A 469 9.42 54.68 18.21
N ARG A 470 8.87 54.14 19.30
CA ARG A 470 8.49 54.97 20.48
C ARG A 470 9.70 55.65 21.14
N LEU A 471 10.84 54.94 21.23
CA LEU A 471 12.07 55.50 21.76
C LEU A 471 12.65 56.59 20.85
N GLN A 472 12.57 56.41 19.53
CA GLN A 472 12.97 57.45 18.57
C GLN A 472 12.10 58.70 18.71
N LEU A 473 10.79 58.55 18.76
CA LEU A 473 9.85 59.64 18.98
C LEU A 473 10.14 60.37 20.32
N MET A 474 10.45 59.61 21.38
CA MET A 474 10.84 60.21 22.67
C MET A 474 12.13 61.03 22.56
N LEU A 475 13.13 60.51 21.84
CA LEU A 475 14.39 61.23 21.60
C LEU A 475 14.18 62.52 20.80
N ASP A 476 13.35 62.42 19.72
CA ASP A 476 13.01 63.60 18.91
C ASP A 476 12.25 64.67 19.73
N ILE A 477 11.33 64.21 20.59
CA ILE A 477 10.62 65.12 21.52
C ILE A 477 11.60 65.74 22.47
N CYS A 478 12.49 64.97 23.10
CA CYS A 478 13.49 65.53 24.01
C CYS A 478 14.42 66.52 23.30
N GLN A 479 14.81 66.23 22.06
CA GLN A 479 15.64 67.14 21.26
C GLN A 479 14.88 68.39 20.87
N LYS A 480 13.60 68.31 20.52
CA LYS A 480 12.76 69.46 20.21
C LYS A 480 12.52 70.34 21.45
N ILE A 481 12.32 69.76 22.63
CA ILE A 481 12.23 70.47 23.91
C ILE A 481 13.45 71.31 24.09
N THR A 482 14.66 70.83 23.80
CA THR A 482 15.92 71.57 23.99
C THR A 482 16.13 72.71 23.01
N VAL A 483 15.50 72.68 21.84
CA VAL A 483 15.64 73.67 20.76
C VAL A 483 14.49 74.70 20.78
N SER A 484 13.36 74.37 21.41
CA SER A 484 12.15 75.21 21.39
C SER A 484 12.16 76.47 22.29
N ILE A 485 13.26 76.72 22.93
CA ILE A 485 13.39 77.90 23.78
C ILE A 485 13.64 79.12 22.87
N PRO A 486 12.73 80.12 22.82
CA PRO A 486 12.94 81.29 22.01
C PRO A 486 14.03 82.17 22.66
N ALA A 487 14.97 82.61 21.82
CA ALA A 487 16.08 83.45 22.28
C ALA A 487 15.64 84.85 22.80
N ASP A 488 14.44 85.31 22.42
CA ASP A 488 13.89 86.63 22.66
C ASP A 488 12.63 86.63 23.57
N ALA A 489 12.42 85.53 24.37
CA ALA A 489 11.29 85.48 25.30
C ALA A 489 11.41 86.56 26.42
N HIS A 490 10.30 87.25 26.66
CA HIS A 490 10.25 88.34 27.62
C HIS A 490 9.39 87.99 28.86
N SER A 491 8.72 86.86 28.87
CA SER A 491 7.94 86.40 30.03
C SER A 491 7.96 84.85 30.14
N GLU A 492 7.69 84.34 31.36
CA GLU A 492 7.57 82.93 31.67
C GLU A 492 6.44 82.26 30.84
N GLU A 493 5.36 83.01 30.67
CA GLU A 493 4.20 82.54 29.91
C GLU A 493 4.52 82.29 28.43
N GLU A 494 5.35 83.15 27.81
CA GLU A 494 5.82 83.01 26.43
C GLU A 494 6.70 81.79 26.23
N ILE A 495 7.52 81.44 27.21
CA ILE A 495 8.38 80.25 27.21
C ILE A 495 7.52 78.98 27.28
N VAL A 496 6.55 78.95 28.21
CA VAL A 496 5.62 77.82 28.36
C VAL A 496 4.79 77.60 27.08
N GLU A 497 4.28 78.70 26.49
CA GLU A 497 3.48 78.65 25.28
C GLU A 497 4.31 78.15 24.05
N ALA A 498 5.57 78.62 23.95
CA ALA A 498 6.48 78.15 22.86
C ALA A 498 6.82 76.66 22.98
N ILE A 499 7.13 76.20 24.20
CA ILE A 499 7.39 74.80 24.45
C ILE A 499 6.11 73.96 24.19
N GLN A 500 4.96 74.44 24.66
CA GLN A 500 3.68 73.73 24.44
C GLN A 500 3.35 73.65 22.98
N LYS A 501 3.47 74.68 22.18
CA LYS A 501 3.21 74.72 20.75
C LYS A 501 4.16 73.82 19.95
N SER A 502 5.41 73.70 20.37
CA SER A 502 6.42 72.86 19.69
C SER A 502 6.34 71.40 20.05
N VAL A 503 5.94 71.01 21.26
CA VAL A 503 6.10 69.67 21.81
C VAL A 503 4.79 68.93 22.00
N CYS A 504 3.69 69.64 22.34
CA CYS A 504 2.41 68.96 22.54
C CYS A 504 1.89 68.13 21.34
N PRO A 505 1.98 68.57 20.08
CA PRO A 505 1.53 67.76 18.93
C PRO A 505 2.25 66.45 18.85
N GLU A 506 3.52 66.37 19.20
CA GLU A 506 4.29 65.13 19.16
C GLU A 506 4.09 64.25 20.39
N LEU A 507 3.85 64.86 21.54
CA LEU A 507 3.39 64.13 22.72
C LEU A 507 2.02 63.52 22.50
N GLU A 508 1.12 64.21 21.82
CA GLU A 508 -0.20 63.66 21.42
C GLU A 508 -0.05 62.46 20.48
N LEU A 509 0.93 62.51 19.57
CA LEU A 509 1.23 61.40 18.67
C LEU A 509 1.86 60.20 19.42
N LEU A 510 2.78 60.47 20.35
CA LEU A 510 3.45 59.43 21.14
C LEU A 510 2.50 58.70 22.08
N PHE A 511 1.63 59.47 22.76
CA PHE A 511 0.68 58.90 23.73
C PHE A 511 -0.67 58.54 23.13
N GLY A 512 -0.97 58.98 21.92
CA GLY A 512 -2.27 58.74 21.24
C GLY A 512 -3.45 59.48 21.92
N VAL A 513 -3.14 60.53 22.71
CA VAL A 513 -4.11 61.30 23.50
C VAL A 513 -4.05 62.74 23.05
N LYS A 514 -5.19 63.34 22.72
CA LYS A 514 -5.30 64.75 22.33
C LYS A 514 -5.42 65.64 23.55
N ASP A 515 -5.11 66.96 23.41
CA ASP A 515 -5.18 68.00 24.44
C ASP A 515 -4.24 67.77 25.62
N ILE A 516 -3.02 67.35 25.37
CA ILE A 516 -1.95 67.29 26.36
C ILE A 516 -1.47 68.70 26.59
N ARG A 517 -1.38 69.13 27.87
CA ARG A 517 -0.93 70.46 28.25
C ARG A 517 0.21 70.39 29.23
N ILE A 518 1.07 71.46 29.22
CA ILE A 518 2.12 71.66 30.19
C ILE A 518 1.62 72.70 31.18
N LYS A 519 1.46 72.29 32.44
CA LYS A 519 1.06 73.21 33.54
C LYS A 519 1.99 73.01 34.71
N ASP A 520 2.55 74.13 35.22
CA ASP A 520 3.50 74.12 36.31
C ASP A 520 4.68 73.14 36.10
N GLY A 521 5.21 73.09 34.89
CA GLY A 521 6.33 72.21 34.56
C GLY A 521 5.96 70.69 34.44
N LYS A 522 4.70 70.36 34.56
CA LYS A 522 4.22 69.00 34.52
C LYS A 522 3.27 68.75 33.33
N LEU A 523 3.40 67.56 32.73
CA LEU A 523 2.46 67.13 31.71
C LEU A 523 1.10 66.73 32.31
N THR A 524 0.05 67.36 31.84
CA THR A 524 -1.34 67.06 32.22
C THR A 524 -2.08 66.41 31.10
N PHE A 525 -2.74 65.24 31.39
CA PHE A 525 -3.46 64.45 30.47
C PHE A 525 -4.96 64.49 30.73
N PRO A 526 -5.82 64.56 29.71
CA PRO A 526 -7.27 64.57 29.88
C PRO A 526 -7.86 63.22 30.31
N CYS A 527 -7.08 62.13 30.20
CA CYS A 527 -7.49 60.77 30.56
C CYS A 527 -6.40 60.04 31.36
N HIS A 528 -6.78 58.90 31.95
CA HIS A 528 -5.83 58.05 32.68
C HIS A 528 -4.89 57.34 31.69
N ILE A 529 -3.58 57.46 31.92
CA ILE A 529 -2.51 56.84 31.10
C ILE A 529 -2.05 55.52 31.72
N GLY A 530 -1.67 54.54 30.86
CA GLY A 530 -1.19 53.23 31.28
C GLY A 530 0.17 53.25 31.98
N LYS A 531 0.57 52.15 32.59
CA LYS A 531 1.84 52.05 33.33
C LYS A 531 3.07 52.31 32.45
N ASP A 532 3.07 51.86 31.21
CA ASP A 532 4.19 52.06 30.27
C ASP A 532 4.28 53.54 29.86
N GLU A 533 3.14 54.18 29.68
CA GLU A 533 3.04 55.58 29.33
C GLU A 533 3.45 56.48 30.52
N GLN A 534 3.10 56.07 31.75
CA GLN A 534 3.60 56.74 32.96
C GLN A 534 5.12 56.67 33.09
N ALA A 535 5.74 55.56 32.68
CA ALA A 535 7.19 55.42 32.63
C ALA A 535 7.82 56.39 31.61
N MET A 536 7.19 56.58 30.45
CA MET A 536 7.64 57.53 29.42
C MET A 536 7.51 59.00 29.92
N VAL A 537 6.41 59.34 30.61
CA VAL A 537 6.20 60.63 31.20
C VAL A 537 7.30 60.95 32.21
N LYS A 538 7.72 59.96 33.03
CA LYS A 538 8.84 60.15 33.98
C LYS A 538 10.17 60.51 33.32
N VAL A 539 10.39 60.03 32.09
CA VAL A 539 11.59 60.29 31.30
C VAL A 539 11.52 61.67 30.64
N ILE A 540 10.36 62.07 30.12
CA ILE A 540 10.17 63.32 29.38
C ILE A 540 10.02 64.51 30.32
N SER A 541 9.33 64.34 31.45
CA SER A 541 9.08 65.46 32.43
C SER A 541 10.33 66.19 32.88
N PRO A 542 11.47 65.54 33.21
CA PRO A 542 12.70 66.26 33.58
C PRO A 542 13.24 67.17 32.45
N TYR A 543 13.03 66.77 31.17
CA TYR A 543 13.47 67.62 30.04
C TYR A 543 12.58 68.85 29.88
N ILE A 544 11.29 68.70 30.10
CA ILE A 544 10.35 69.83 30.09
C ILE A 544 10.67 70.76 31.22
N GLN A 545 10.87 70.21 32.41
CA GLN A 545 11.25 71.03 33.58
C GLN A 545 12.58 71.74 33.32
N TRP A 546 13.56 71.02 32.79
CA TRP A 546 14.84 71.59 32.43
C TRP A 546 14.75 72.66 31.32
N ALA A 547 13.88 72.51 30.32
CA ALA A 547 13.66 73.50 29.29
C ALA A 547 13.03 74.76 29.87
N LEU A 548 12.11 74.64 30.81
CA LEU A 548 11.52 75.72 31.55
C LEU A 548 12.56 76.44 32.44
N ASP A 549 13.33 75.63 33.19
CA ASP A 549 14.40 76.20 34.07
C ASP A 549 15.50 76.88 33.26
N ASN A 550 15.84 76.34 32.06
CA ASN A 550 16.79 77.04 31.18
C ASN A 550 16.20 78.24 30.46
N GLY A 551 14.94 78.21 30.13
CA GLY A 551 14.23 79.39 29.61
C GLY A 551 14.22 80.48 30.65
N MET A 552 13.93 80.13 31.88
CA MET A 552 13.98 81.04 33.02
C MET A 552 15.41 81.57 33.35
N THR A 553 16.43 80.69 33.18
CA THR A 553 17.84 81.08 33.36
C THR A 553 18.40 81.91 32.22
N THR A 554 17.90 81.73 30.97
CA THR A 554 18.23 82.63 29.84
C THR A 554 17.62 84.00 30.02
N LEU A 555 16.48 84.06 30.67
CA LEU A 555 15.92 85.38 31.14
C LEU A 555 16.75 86.03 32.25
N SER A 556 17.54 85.28 33.01
CA SER A 556 18.27 85.73 34.20
C SER A 556 19.79 85.86 34.04
N LEU A 557 20.37 86.09 32.85
CA LEU A 557 21.82 86.30 32.60
C LEU A 557 22.68 85.02 32.50
N GLY A 558 23.15 84.83 31.31
CA GLY A 558 24.49 84.37 30.95
C GLY A 558 25.07 83.13 31.61
N ASP A 559 25.11 82.00 30.87
CA ASP A 559 26.26 81.12 31.07
C ASP A 559 26.47 80.13 29.93
N GLU A 560 27.44 80.37 29.14
CA GLU A 560 27.98 79.49 28.12
C GLU A 560 28.63 78.23 28.68
N ARG A 561 28.80 78.16 29.99
CA ARG A 561 29.54 77.08 30.69
C ARG A 561 28.76 75.79 30.88
N ARG A 562 27.46 75.82 30.84
CA ARG A 562 26.61 74.62 31.04
C ARG A 562 26.32 73.82 29.80
N ARG A 563 26.73 74.27 28.60
CA ARG A 563 26.54 73.55 27.33
C ARG A 563 27.45 72.30 27.17
N LEU A 564 28.63 72.31 27.80
CA LEU A 564 29.64 71.25 27.66
C LEU A 564 29.42 70.03 28.54
N GLU A 565 28.77 70.14 29.70
CA GLU A 565 28.49 69.01 30.59
C GLU A 565 27.38 68.12 30.09
N LYS A 566 26.48 68.64 29.26
CA LYS A 566 25.36 67.88 28.69
C LYS A 566 25.75 66.89 27.56
N GLN A 567 26.76 67.19 26.77
CA GLN A 567 27.23 66.30 25.72
C GLN A 567 27.86 65.03 26.29
N ARG A 568 28.41 65.07 27.50
CA ARG A 568 29.00 63.90 28.17
C ARG A 568 27.95 62.84 28.60
N TYR A 569 26.81 63.30 29.10
CA TYR A 569 25.76 62.41 29.62
C TYR A 569 25.05 61.58 28.50
N ILE A 570 24.91 62.19 27.33
CA ILE A 570 24.27 61.46 26.14
C ILE A 570 25.18 60.37 25.63
N HIS A 571 26.50 60.51 25.76
CA HIS A 571 27.46 59.48 25.27
C HIS A 571 27.47 58.20 26.13
N GLU A 572 27.22 58.32 27.45
CA GLU A 572 27.18 57.18 28.36
C GLU A 572 25.93 56.28 28.18
N GLN A 573 24.81 56.87 27.79
CA GLN A 573 23.59 56.10 27.50
C GLN A 573 23.69 55.23 26.22
N HIS A 574 24.48 55.66 25.23
CA HIS A 574 24.72 54.87 24.00
C HIS A 574 25.53 53.57 24.23
N ILE A 575 26.40 53.59 25.26
CA ILE A 575 27.25 52.42 25.60
C ILE A 575 26.44 51.33 26.32
N ALA A 576 25.38 51.68 27.08
CA ALA A 576 24.53 50.71 27.79
C ALA A 576 23.62 49.91 26.84
N GLY A 577 23.16 50.49 25.72
CA GLY A 577 22.35 49.83 24.70
C GLY A 577 23.10 48.69 23.97
N ASN A 578 24.36 48.92 23.65
CA ASN A 578 25.21 47.95 22.94
C ASN A 578 25.59 46.72 23.80
N LYS A 579 25.66 46.85 25.12
CA LYS A 579 25.92 45.72 26.02
C LYS A 579 24.75 44.71 26.06
N ARG A 580 23.51 45.16 25.94
CA ARG A 580 22.30 44.30 25.98
C ARG A 580 22.14 43.50 24.70
N GLN A 581 22.50 44.03 23.52
CA GLN A 581 22.48 43.31 22.24
C GLN A 581 23.51 42.19 22.17
N ASN A 582 24.68 42.36 22.79
CA ASN A 582 25.73 41.35 22.86
C ASN A 582 25.37 40.13 23.77
N LEU A 583 24.56 40.35 24.81
CA LEU A 583 24.10 39.30 25.71
C LEU A 583 23.06 38.36 25.01
N ILE A 584 22.17 38.93 24.20
CA ILE A 584 21.17 38.16 23.43
C ILE A 584 21.86 37.29 22.35
N LYS A 585 22.89 37.85 21.69
CA LYS A 585 23.69 37.07 20.70
C LYS A 585 24.43 35.89 21.34
N LYS A 586 24.95 36.03 22.56
CA LYS A 586 25.62 34.96 23.30
C LYS A 586 24.64 33.85 23.75
N ALA A 587 23.42 34.19 24.14
CA ALA A 587 22.40 33.23 24.52
C ALA A 587 21.90 32.40 23.32
N CYS A 588 21.71 32.98 22.14
CA CYS A 588 21.36 32.27 20.93
C CYS A 588 22.48 31.31 20.48
N MET A 589 23.74 31.68 20.58
CA MET A 589 24.87 30.81 20.28
C MET A 589 25.00 29.63 21.25
N ALA A 590 24.68 29.79 22.53
CA ALA A 590 24.69 28.70 23.51
C ALA A 590 23.61 27.64 23.24
N ILE A 591 22.44 28.02 22.74
CA ILE A 591 21.36 27.12 22.36
C ILE A 591 21.74 26.31 21.11
N VAL A 592 22.32 26.95 20.11
CA VAL A 592 22.78 26.29 18.88
C VAL A 592 23.88 25.25 19.18
N ASN A 593 24.84 25.61 20.01
CA ASN A 593 25.94 24.74 20.43
C ASN A 593 25.49 23.58 21.37
N GLY A 594 24.37 23.75 22.08
CA GLY A 594 23.79 22.70 22.92
C GLY A 594 23.06 21.59 22.13
N ILE A 595 22.57 21.91 20.93
CA ILE A 595 21.84 20.95 20.09
C ILE A 595 22.80 20.14 19.18
N HIS A 596 23.93 20.70 18.78
CA HIS A 596 24.92 20.08 17.90
C HIS A 596 25.37 18.66 18.33
N PRO A 597 25.66 18.38 19.61
CA PRO A 597 26.10 17.05 20.04
C PRO A 597 25.02 15.97 19.93
N TYR A 598 23.73 16.34 19.95
CA TYR A 598 22.64 15.39 19.80
C TYR A 598 22.41 15.01 18.32
N ILE A 599 22.58 15.97 17.42
CA ILE A 599 22.51 15.73 15.96
C ILE A 599 23.68 14.84 15.53
N ASP A 600 24.89 15.07 16.00
CA ASP A 600 26.06 14.25 15.71
C ASP A 600 25.91 12.82 16.26
N ARG A 601 25.24 12.65 17.39
CA ARG A 601 24.95 11.33 17.95
C ARG A 601 23.96 10.53 17.12
N ILE A 602 22.92 11.18 16.60
CA ILE A 602 21.93 10.57 15.68
C ILE A 602 22.60 10.19 14.36
N ILE A 603 23.42 11.05 13.79
CA ILE A 603 24.15 10.79 12.54
C ILE A 603 25.11 9.62 12.72
N ASN A 604 25.83 9.53 13.83
CA ASN A 604 26.75 8.43 14.13
C ASN A 604 26.02 7.09 14.39
N GLU A 605 24.84 7.09 14.98
CA GLU A 605 24.04 5.87 15.13
C GLU A 605 23.46 5.41 13.78
N VAL A 606 23.02 6.31 12.93
CA VAL A 606 22.60 5.99 11.55
C VAL A 606 23.79 5.42 10.75
N HIS A 607 24.99 5.99 10.85
CA HIS A 607 26.18 5.45 10.20
C HIS A 607 26.63 4.09 10.75
N LYS A 608 26.39 3.79 12.01
CA LYS A 608 26.65 2.45 12.58
C LYS A 608 25.66 1.40 12.06
N LEU A 609 24.40 1.78 11.83
CA LEU A 609 23.39 0.89 11.27
C LEU A 609 23.67 0.59 9.80
N THR A 610 24.07 1.58 9.01
CA THR A 610 24.44 1.37 7.58
C THR A 610 25.75 0.61 7.40
N ARG A 611 26.65 0.61 8.40
CA ARG A 611 27.90 -0.16 8.34
C ARG A 611 27.76 -1.64 8.76
N LYS A 612 26.69 -2.01 9.45
CA LYS A 612 26.40 -3.40 9.79
C LYS A 612 25.83 -4.21 8.62
N GLU A 613 25.24 -3.55 7.63
CA GLU A 613 24.70 -4.21 6.42
C GLU A 613 25.78 -4.49 5.34
N SER A 614 27.01 -3.97 5.48
CA SER A 614 28.08 -4.15 4.49
C SER A 614 29.18 -5.13 4.91
N VAL A 615 28.95 -5.96 5.94
CA VAL A 615 29.94 -6.93 6.46
C VAL A 615 29.38 -8.37 6.49
N GLU A 616 28.17 -8.60 5.97
CA GLU A 616 27.59 -9.95 5.77
C GLU A 616 27.20 -10.15 4.28
N ASP A 617 28.18 -9.94 3.36
CA ASP A 617 28.17 -10.52 2.02
C ASP A 617 29.56 -11.16 1.75
#